data_49823157df368ec80f6160b7db365b26
#
_entry.id   49823157df368ec80f6160b7db365b26
#
_cell.length_a   1.000
_cell.length_b   1.000
_cell.length_c   1.000
_cell.angle_alpha   90.00
_cell.angle_beta   90.00
_cell.angle_gamma   90.00
#
_symmetry.space_group_name_H-M   'P 1'
#
loop_
_entity.id
_entity.type
_entity.pdbx_description
1 polymer ?
#
loop_
_entity_poly.entity_id
_entity_poly.type
_entity_poly.pdbx_seq_one_letter_code
_entity_poly.pdbx_strand_id
1 'polypeptide(L)'
;MRCTRRATASTKMCIRDSTYSDGTSEEVYGFDIPVSAVDADFDLAILGTKGKWYDHVVSVRNAVQQAGTAAPADGTYTCEVTLEGGSGRATVESPAALTVADGKMTAAIVWSSPNYDYMIVDGEKYLPTNTEGNSTFEIPVSALDTALDVTADTVAMSTPHEIEYTLTFDSASLK
;
A
#
# COMPACT_ATOMS: atom_id res chain seq x y z
N MET A 1 8.79 -16.86 -35.74
CA MET A 1 9.85 -16.69 -34.72
C MET A 1 9.18 -15.95 -33.55
N ARG A 2 8.71 -16.70 -32.55
CA ARG A 2 7.99 -16.13 -31.39
C ARG A 2 9.00 -15.66 -30.35
N CYS A 3 9.08 -14.38 -30.13
CA CYS A 3 9.91 -13.79 -29.09
C CYS A 3 9.13 -13.85 -27.77
N THR A 4 9.35 -14.88 -26.97
CA THR A 4 8.85 -14.97 -25.60
C THR A 4 9.68 -14.04 -24.73
N ARG A 5 9.22 -12.81 -24.50
CA ARG A 5 9.74 -11.98 -23.42
C ARG A 5 9.25 -12.57 -22.10
N ARG A 6 10.14 -13.29 -21.41
CA ARG A 6 9.98 -13.57 -19.99
C ARG A 6 10.05 -12.21 -19.26
N ALA A 7 8.91 -11.71 -18.83
CA ALA A 7 8.89 -10.60 -17.88
C ALA A 7 9.31 -11.17 -16.52
N THR A 8 10.51 -10.85 -16.08
CA THR A 8 10.94 -10.99 -14.69
C THR A 8 10.43 -9.79 -13.91
N ALA A 9 9.13 -9.71 -13.73
CA ALA A 9 8.57 -8.81 -12.73
C ALA A 9 8.72 -9.52 -11.37
N SER A 10 9.30 -8.84 -10.40
CA SER A 10 9.28 -9.26 -9.01
C SER A 10 7.81 -9.16 -8.55
N THR A 11 7.10 -10.26 -8.64
CA THR A 11 5.70 -10.33 -8.26
C THR A 11 5.65 -10.53 -6.75
N LYS A 12 5.12 -9.56 -6.03
CA LYS A 12 4.88 -9.68 -4.59
C LYS A 12 3.81 -10.76 -4.38
N MET A 13 4.17 -11.84 -3.70
CA MET A 13 3.24 -12.88 -3.27
C MET A 13 2.72 -12.50 -1.88
N CYS A 14 1.42 -12.45 -1.70
CA CYS A 14 0.80 -12.29 -0.40
C CYS A 14 -0.18 -13.43 -0.14
N ILE A 15 -0.34 -13.77 1.14
CA ILE A 15 -1.37 -14.70 1.60
C ILE A 15 -2.56 -13.84 2.01
N ARG A 16 -3.73 -14.14 1.48
CA ARG A 16 -4.98 -13.41 1.78
C ARG A 16 -6.10 -14.40 2.06
N ASP A 17 -6.99 -14.02 2.97
CA ASP A 17 -8.26 -14.70 3.14
C ASP A 17 -9.21 -14.25 2.03
N SER A 18 -9.71 -15.20 1.24
CA SER A 18 -10.75 -14.94 0.26
C SER A 18 -12.06 -15.54 0.70
N THR A 19 -13.11 -14.71 0.73
CA THR A 19 -14.46 -15.15 1.02
C THR A 19 -15.22 -15.35 -0.28
N TYR A 20 -15.75 -16.54 -0.50
CA TYR A 20 -16.54 -16.88 -1.67
C TYR A 20 -18.01 -16.45 -1.49
N SER A 21 -18.76 -16.45 -2.59
CA SER A 21 -20.17 -16.05 -2.61
C SER A 21 -21.09 -16.95 -1.76
N ASP A 22 -20.64 -18.15 -1.40
CA ASP A 22 -21.32 -19.09 -0.52
C ASP A 22 -21.01 -18.85 0.99
N GLY A 23 -20.19 -17.83 1.30
CA GLY A 23 -19.80 -17.47 2.66
C GLY A 23 -18.63 -18.29 3.23
N THR A 24 -18.05 -19.19 2.45
CA THR A 24 -16.84 -19.91 2.84
C THR A 24 -15.61 -19.02 2.66
N SER A 25 -14.62 -19.13 3.57
CA SER A 25 -13.34 -18.43 3.47
C SER A 25 -12.21 -19.41 3.35
N GLU A 26 -11.25 -19.13 2.48
CA GLU A 26 -10.07 -19.95 2.25
C GLU A 26 -8.84 -19.05 2.15
N GLU A 27 -7.73 -19.50 2.71
CA GLU A 27 -6.44 -18.87 2.57
C GLU A 27 -5.89 -19.09 1.15
N VAL A 28 -5.67 -18.01 0.42
CA VAL A 28 -5.22 -18.06 -0.99
C VAL A 28 -3.94 -17.27 -1.19
N TYR A 29 -3.16 -17.66 -2.21
CA TYR A 29 -2.01 -16.89 -2.63
C TYR A 29 -2.44 -15.81 -3.63
N GLY A 30 -2.25 -14.54 -3.25
CA GLY A 30 -2.43 -13.38 -4.12
C GLY A 30 -1.13 -12.96 -4.79
N PHE A 31 -1.22 -12.51 -6.04
CA PHE A 31 -0.09 -12.00 -6.80
C PHE A 31 -0.47 -10.66 -7.44
N ASP A 32 0.33 -9.63 -7.21
CA ASP A 32 0.19 -8.37 -7.91
C ASP A 32 0.91 -8.48 -9.24
N ILE A 33 0.19 -8.33 -10.33
CA ILE A 33 0.74 -8.42 -11.69
C ILE A 33 0.52 -7.09 -12.43
N PRO A 34 1.56 -6.58 -13.12
CA PRO A 34 1.39 -5.38 -13.93
C PRO A 34 0.47 -5.69 -15.12
N VAL A 35 -0.55 -4.88 -15.32
CA VAL A 35 -1.47 -4.95 -16.47
C VAL A 35 -1.11 -3.84 -17.44
N SER A 36 -0.66 -4.17 -18.64
CA SER A 36 -0.23 -3.20 -19.64
C SER A 36 -1.40 -2.49 -20.36
N ALA A 37 -2.57 -3.12 -20.39
CA ALA A 37 -3.79 -2.56 -20.97
C ALA A 37 -5.02 -3.25 -20.40
N VAL A 38 -6.12 -2.50 -20.19
CA VAL A 38 -7.45 -3.04 -19.91
C VAL A 38 -8.14 -3.46 -21.22
N ASP A 39 -9.08 -4.38 -21.11
CA ASP A 39 -9.85 -4.96 -22.23
C ASP A 39 -8.98 -5.66 -23.29
N ALA A 40 -7.75 -6.00 -22.93
CA ALA A 40 -6.83 -6.78 -23.77
C ALA A 40 -6.45 -8.09 -23.06
N ASP A 41 -6.23 -9.11 -23.84
CA ASP A 41 -5.74 -10.39 -23.34
C ASP A 41 -4.21 -10.34 -23.18
N PHE A 42 -3.69 -10.92 -22.11
CA PHE A 42 -2.26 -11.09 -21.90
C PHE A 42 -1.92 -12.48 -21.38
N ASP A 43 -0.73 -12.97 -21.74
CA ASP A 43 -0.26 -14.27 -21.34
C ASP A 43 0.34 -14.21 -19.93
N LEU A 44 -0.13 -15.09 -19.05
CA LEU A 44 0.34 -15.28 -17.69
C LEU A 44 0.81 -16.71 -17.50
N ALA A 45 2.01 -16.91 -16.99
CA ALA A 45 2.52 -18.24 -16.63
C ALA A 45 2.67 -18.35 -15.11
N ILE A 46 2.12 -19.40 -14.52
CA ILE A 46 2.20 -19.71 -13.10
C ILE A 46 3.09 -20.93 -12.89
N LEU A 47 4.08 -20.79 -12.00
CA LEU A 47 4.93 -21.91 -11.60
C LEU A 47 4.23 -22.69 -10.46
N GLY A 48 3.81 -23.90 -10.75
CA GLY A 48 3.24 -24.79 -9.74
C GLY A 48 4.30 -25.35 -8.78
N THR A 49 3.86 -25.83 -7.63
CA THR A 49 4.69 -26.36 -6.53
C THR A 49 5.61 -27.51 -6.95
N LYS A 50 5.28 -28.20 -8.03
CA LYS A 50 6.10 -29.30 -8.62
C LYS A 50 7.11 -28.82 -9.68
N GLY A 51 7.33 -27.50 -9.79
CA GLY A 51 8.26 -26.90 -10.75
C GLY A 51 7.78 -26.90 -12.20
N LYS A 52 6.49 -27.15 -12.46
CA LYS A 52 5.89 -27.10 -13.80
C LYS A 52 5.23 -25.75 -14.04
N TRP A 53 5.49 -25.16 -15.20
CA TRP A 53 4.82 -23.94 -15.67
C TRP A 53 3.46 -24.26 -16.29
N TYR A 54 2.49 -23.44 -15.96
CA TYR A 54 1.14 -23.46 -16.52
C TYR A 54 0.87 -22.11 -17.18
N ASP A 55 0.55 -22.16 -18.47
CA ASP A 55 0.26 -20.95 -19.25
C ASP A 55 -1.24 -20.67 -19.20
N HIS A 56 -1.58 -19.42 -18.95
CA HIS A 56 -2.95 -18.92 -18.91
C HIS A 56 -3.06 -17.66 -19.76
N VAL A 57 -4.21 -17.46 -20.38
CA VAL A 57 -4.59 -16.20 -21.00
C VAL A 57 -5.58 -15.52 -20.05
N VAL A 58 -5.25 -14.34 -19.59
CA VAL A 58 -6.08 -13.56 -18.68
C VAL A 58 -6.38 -12.18 -19.27
N SER A 59 -7.52 -11.61 -18.89
CA SER A 59 -7.89 -10.25 -19.27
C SER A 59 -8.52 -9.54 -18.08
N VAL A 60 -8.21 -8.26 -17.93
CA VAL A 60 -8.87 -7.36 -16.99
C VAL A 60 -9.89 -6.57 -17.78
N ARG A 61 -11.18 -6.80 -17.50
CA ARG A 61 -12.30 -6.15 -18.19
C ARG A 61 -13.10 -5.31 -17.22
N ASN A 62 -13.72 -4.24 -17.74
CA ASN A 62 -14.53 -3.32 -16.93
C ASN A 62 -13.79 -2.80 -15.70
N ALA A 63 -12.48 -2.56 -15.83
CA ALA A 63 -11.71 -1.95 -14.77
C ALA A 63 -12.27 -0.56 -14.49
N VAL A 64 -12.90 -0.39 -13.35
CA VAL A 64 -13.21 0.93 -12.81
C VAL A 64 -11.95 1.38 -12.08
N GLN A 65 -11.30 2.43 -12.61
CA GLN A 65 -10.27 3.09 -11.84
C GLN A 65 -10.95 3.57 -10.56
N GLN A 66 -10.53 3.06 -9.42
CA GLN A 66 -10.87 3.66 -8.15
C GLN A 66 -10.15 5.01 -8.14
N ALA A 67 -10.85 6.03 -8.60
CA ALA A 67 -10.33 7.37 -8.60
C ALA A 67 -10.30 7.81 -7.14
N GLY A 68 -9.14 7.71 -6.53
CA GLY A 68 -8.86 8.48 -5.32
C GLY A 68 -9.07 9.95 -5.65
N THR A 69 -9.49 10.73 -4.67
CA THR A 69 -9.67 12.17 -4.85
C THR A 69 -8.30 12.77 -5.18
N ALA A 70 -8.24 13.53 -6.28
CA ALA A 70 -7.02 14.19 -6.72
C ALA A 70 -6.51 15.17 -5.65
N ALA A 71 -5.22 15.48 -5.70
CA ALA A 71 -4.61 16.46 -4.82
C ALA A 71 -5.39 17.80 -4.86
N PRO A 72 -5.66 18.42 -3.72
CA PRO A 72 -6.19 19.78 -3.66
C PRO A 72 -5.17 20.79 -4.20
N ALA A 73 -5.51 22.08 -4.22
CA ALA A 73 -4.57 23.13 -4.59
C ALA A 73 -3.33 23.14 -3.67
N ASP A 74 -2.23 23.71 -4.15
CA ASP A 74 -1.03 23.84 -3.33
C ASP A 74 -1.31 24.58 -2.03
N GLY A 75 -0.84 24.04 -0.91
CA GLY A 75 -1.11 24.56 0.42
C GLY A 75 -0.82 23.54 1.52
N THR A 76 -1.10 23.96 2.76
CA THR A 76 -1.01 23.07 3.93
C THR A 76 -2.40 22.86 4.49
N TYR A 77 -2.73 21.63 4.74
CA TYR A 77 -4.03 21.16 5.20
C TYR A 77 -3.88 20.27 6.43
N THR A 78 -4.98 20.03 7.12
CA THR A 78 -5.14 18.90 8.02
C THR A 78 -6.15 17.92 7.42
N CYS A 79 -5.91 16.63 7.58
CA CYS A 79 -6.71 15.57 6.99
C CYS A 79 -6.89 14.44 8.00
N GLU A 80 -8.12 13.98 8.22
CA GLU A 80 -8.33 12.79 9.05
C GLU A 80 -7.71 11.57 8.35
N VAL A 81 -6.96 10.79 9.15
CA VAL A 81 -6.28 9.59 8.69
C VAL A 81 -6.73 8.39 9.51
N THR A 82 -7.04 7.31 8.82
CA THR A 82 -7.38 6.01 9.43
C THR A 82 -6.21 5.06 9.20
N LEU A 83 -5.78 4.38 10.29
CA LEU A 83 -4.77 3.31 10.25
C LEU A 83 -5.46 1.97 10.44
N GLU A 84 -5.21 1.04 9.53
CA GLU A 84 -5.65 -0.35 9.64
C GLU A 84 -4.45 -1.29 9.58
N GLY A 85 -4.60 -2.52 10.12
CA GLY A 85 -3.56 -3.55 10.07
C GLY A 85 -2.83 -3.74 11.40
N GLY A 86 -1.74 -4.52 11.34
CA GLY A 86 -0.97 -4.91 12.51
C GLY A 86 -1.82 -5.65 13.56
N SER A 87 -1.47 -5.47 14.84
CA SER A 87 -2.20 -6.06 15.97
C SER A 87 -3.40 -5.24 16.46
N GLY A 88 -3.69 -4.09 15.81
CA GLY A 88 -4.72 -3.14 16.23
C GLY A 88 -4.36 -2.30 17.46
N ARG A 89 -3.11 -2.38 17.95
CA ARG A 89 -2.64 -1.60 19.12
C ARG A 89 -1.92 -0.32 18.73
N ALA A 90 -1.34 -0.29 17.53
CA ALA A 90 -0.71 0.90 16.98
C ALA A 90 -1.76 1.88 16.49
N THR A 91 -1.53 3.15 16.73
CA THR A 91 -2.34 4.24 16.19
C THR A 91 -1.44 5.35 15.67
N VAL A 92 -1.98 6.19 14.81
CA VAL A 92 -1.38 7.44 14.38
C VAL A 92 -2.24 8.61 14.81
N GLU A 93 -1.64 9.79 14.94
CA GLU A 93 -2.38 11.01 15.23
C GLU A 93 -3.29 11.37 14.05
N SER A 94 -4.54 11.72 14.36
CA SER A 94 -5.53 12.19 13.40
C SER A 94 -6.25 13.42 13.98
N PRO A 95 -6.39 14.52 13.23
CA PRO A 95 -5.96 14.69 11.85
C PRO A 95 -4.44 14.84 11.70
N ALA A 96 -3.90 14.35 10.57
CA ALA A 96 -2.51 14.52 10.18
C ALA A 96 -2.33 15.81 9.36
N ALA A 97 -1.13 16.41 9.40
CA ALA A 97 -0.77 17.51 8.52
C ALA A 97 -0.49 16.98 7.11
N LEU A 98 -1.08 17.62 6.11
CA LEU A 98 -0.94 17.31 4.69
C LEU A 98 -0.44 18.55 3.96
N THR A 99 0.69 18.45 3.30
CA THR A 99 1.25 19.52 2.46
C THR A 99 1.10 19.15 0.99
N VAL A 100 0.62 20.09 0.19
CA VAL A 100 0.51 19.95 -1.26
C VAL A 100 1.42 20.98 -1.91
N ALA A 101 2.32 20.52 -2.76
CA ALA A 101 3.23 21.36 -3.52
C ALA A 101 3.43 20.77 -4.93
N ASP A 102 3.22 21.57 -5.95
CA ASP A 102 3.31 21.17 -7.37
C ASP A 102 2.42 19.92 -7.67
N GLY A 103 1.24 19.86 -7.04
CA GLY A 103 0.30 18.75 -7.16
C GLY A 103 0.73 17.45 -6.50
N LYS A 104 1.82 17.45 -5.72
CA LYS A 104 2.28 16.31 -4.91
C LYS A 104 1.86 16.50 -3.47
N MET A 105 1.34 15.45 -2.87
CA MET A 105 0.92 15.44 -1.48
C MET A 105 1.96 14.75 -0.61
N THR A 106 2.25 15.34 0.55
CA THR A 106 3.11 14.76 1.60
C THR A 106 2.38 14.87 2.94
N ALA A 107 2.27 13.77 3.67
CA ALA A 107 1.64 13.74 4.98
C ALA A 107 2.68 13.54 6.09
N ALA A 108 2.53 14.26 7.19
CA ALA A 108 3.27 14.03 8.42
C ALA A 108 2.50 13.03 9.29
N ILE A 109 3.02 11.82 9.42
CA ILE A 109 2.43 10.73 10.20
C ILE A 109 3.15 10.63 11.54
N VAL A 110 2.41 10.88 12.61
CA VAL A 110 2.89 10.77 14.00
C VAL A 110 2.33 9.48 14.61
N TRP A 111 3.21 8.54 14.92
CA TRP A 111 2.82 7.28 15.56
C TRP A 111 2.53 7.48 17.05
N SER A 112 1.80 6.55 17.64
CA SER A 112 1.56 6.52 19.10
C SER A 112 2.75 6.04 19.93
N SER A 113 3.90 5.82 19.31
CA SER A 113 5.12 5.28 19.95
C SER A 113 6.38 5.88 19.36
N PRO A 114 7.45 6.09 20.16
CA PRO A 114 8.76 6.51 19.66
C PRO A 114 9.61 5.37 19.08
N ASN A 115 9.07 4.15 19.01
CA ASN A 115 9.83 2.96 18.68
C ASN A 115 9.70 2.53 17.20
N TYR A 116 9.23 3.39 16.30
CA TYR A 116 9.27 3.15 14.87
C TYR A 116 10.50 3.82 14.28
N ASP A 117 11.38 3.04 13.65
CA ASP A 117 12.66 3.53 13.14
C ASP A 117 12.66 3.75 11.62
N TYR A 118 11.72 3.19 10.88
CA TYR A 118 11.45 3.55 9.49
C TYR A 118 10.06 3.12 9.04
N MET A 119 9.62 3.75 7.93
CA MET A 119 8.47 3.33 7.15
C MET A 119 8.91 3.03 5.71
N ILE A 120 8.20 2.12 5.05
CA ILE A 120 8.32 1.85 3.61
C ILE A 120 6.99 2.20 2.96
N VAL A 121 7.04 3.04 1.94
CA VAL A 121 5.88 3.45 1.13
C VAL A 121 6.29 3.32 -0.33
N ASP A 122 5.50 2.61 -1.13
CA ASP A 122 5.80 2.32 -2.55
C ASP A 122 7.21 1.75 -2.79
N GLY A 123 7.75 1.00 -1.80
CA GLY A 123 9.08 0.40 -1.85
C GLY A 123 10.23 1.33 -1.46
N GLU A 124 9.97 2.60 -1.15
CA GLU A 124 10.95 3.56 -0.66
C GLU A 124 10.93 3.63 0.86
N LYS A 125 12.13 3.74 1.46
CA LYS A 125 12.31 3.82 2.91
C LYS A 125 12.36 5.27 3.38
N TYR A 126 11.52 5.58 4.37
CA TYR A 126 11.42 6.88 5.04
C TYR A 126 11.91 6.75 6.49
N LEU A 127 12.79 7.64 6.90
CA LEU A 127 13.30 7.70 8.26
C LEU A 127 12.50 8.72 9.08
N PRO A 128 12.48 8.61 10.43
CA PRO A 128 11.83 9.60 11.27
C PRO A 128 12.42 10.99 11.06
N THR A 129 11.57 11.99 11.02
CA THR A 129 11.97 13.41 10.90
C THR A 129 12.34 14.05 12.24
N ASN A 130 12.02 13.36 13.36
CA ASN A 130 12.29 13.80 14.72
C ASN A 130 13.22 12.82 15.45
N THR A 131 13.89 13.30 16.51
CA THR A 131 14.79 12.51 17.35
C THR A 131 14.25 12.32 18.77
N GLU A 132 13.19 13.01 19.13
CA GLU A 132 12.56 12.97 20.45
C GLU A 132 11.03 12.89 20.30
N GLY A 133 10.37 12.24 21.25
CA GLY A 133 8.93 12.04 21.23
C GLY A 133 8.49 10.88 20.34
N ASN A 134 7.24 10.86 19.97
CA ASN A 134 6.67 9.83 19.11
C ASN A 134 7.26 9.90 17.69
N SER A 135 7.53 8.73 17.10
CA SER A 135 8.12 8.66 15.76
C SER A 135 7.24 9.38 14.73
N THR A 136 7.82 10.34 14.03
CA THR A 136 7.14 11.16 13.01
C THR A 136 7.79 10.95 11.66
N PHE A 137 6.98 10.72 10.63
CA PHE A 137 7.46 10.48 9.27
C PHE A 137 6.77 11.41 8.29
N GLU A 138 7.51 11.93 7.33
CA GLU A 138 6.95 12.59 6.15
C GLU A 138 6.92 11.59 5.01
N ILE A 139 5.71 11.24 4.55
CA ILE A 139 5.51 10.23 3.52
C ILE A 139 4.70 10.80 2.34
N PRO A 140 4.96 10.35 1.11
CA PRO A 140 4.14 10.72 -0.03
C PRO A 140 2.74 10.11 0.07
N VAL A 141 1.74 10.86 -0.36
CA VAL A 141 0.34 10.41 -0.49
C VAL A 141 -0.05 10.48 -1.96
N SER A 142 -0.29 9.33 -2.56
CA SER A 142 -0.61 9.24 -3.99
C SER A 142 -2.02 9.71 -4.31
N ALA A 143 -2.98 9.45 -3.42
CA ALA A 143 -4.39 9.88 -3.56
C ALA A 143 -5.09 9.90 -2.21
N LEU A 144 -6.10 10.76 -2.07
CA LEU A 144 -7.04 10.76 -0.95
C LEU A 144 -8.15 9.71 -1.18
N ASP A 145 -8.85 9.30 -0.14
CA ASP A 145 -9.94 8.32 -0.18
C ASP A 145 -9.53 6.95 -0.76
N THR A 146 -8.23 6.68 -0.78
CA THR A 146 -7.68 5.43 -1.29
C THR A 146 -6.74 4.82 -0.26
N ALA A 147 -6.79 3.52 -0.11
CA ALA A 147 -5.89 2.77 0.76
C ALA A 147 -4.44 2.90 0.27
N LEU A 148 -3.55 3.37 1.13
CA LEU A 148 -2.11 3.46 0.93
C LEU A 148 -1.45 2.38 1.77
N ASP A 149 -0.91 1.35 1.14
CA ASP A 149 -0.19 0.28 1.83
C ASP A 149 1.19 0.79 2.27
N VAL A 150 1.49 0.61 3.55
CA VAL A 150 2.74 1.01 4.16
C VAL A 150 3.28 -0.11 5.04
N THR A 151 4.59 -0.21 5.15
CA THR A 151 5.24 -1.08 6.15
C THR A 151 5.93 -0.19 7.17
N ALA A 152 5.79 -0.48 8.46
CA ALA A 152 6.53 0.22 9.50
C ALA A 152 7.32 -0.77 10.34
N ASP A 153 8.61 -0.50 10.55
CA ASP A 153 9.46 -1.30 11.42
C ASP A 153 9.41 -0.76 12.85
N THR A 154 9.26 -1.66 13.81
CA THR A 154 9.25 -1.31 15.22
C THR A 154 10.38 -2.01 15.97
N VAL A 155 11.12 -1.22 16.75
CA VAL A 155 12.18 -1.69 17.65
C VAL A 155 11.71 -1.82 19.11
N ALA A 156 10.40 -1.77 19.36
CA ALA A 156 9.83 -1.94 20.70
C ALA A 156 10.09 -3.34 21.30
N MET A 157 10.38 -4.32 20.45
CA MET A 157 10.76 -5.68 20.84
C MET A 157 12.27 -5.89 20.67
N SER A 158 12.81 -6.95 21.24
CA SER A 158 14.25 -7.27 21.18
C SER A 158 14.80 -7.52 19.78
N THR A 159 13.94 -7.71 18.81
CA THR A 159 14.25 -7.83 17.37
C THR A 159 13.39 -6.82 16.61
N PRO A 160 13.96 -6.06 15.65
CA PRO A 160 13.20 -5.24 14.72
C PRO A 160 12.11 -6.06 14.02
N HIS A 161 10.95 -5.47 13.81
CA HIS A 161 9.81 -6.17 13.26
C HIS A 161 9.02 -5.29 12.30
N GLU A 162 9.08 -5.62 11.02
CA GLU A 162 8.27 -4.98 9.97
C GLU A 162 6.82 -5.44 10.06
N ILE A 163 5.90 -4.49 10.09
CA ILE A 163 4.46 -4.73 10.19
C ILE A 163 3.78 -3.99 9.04
N GLU A 164 2.90 -4.68 8.35
CA GLU A 164 2.09 -4.09 7.27
C GLU A 164 0.88 -3.36 7.85
N TYR A 165 0.65 -2.16 7.33
CA TYR A 165 -0.47 -1.29 7.67
C TYR A 165 -1.05 -0.67 6.39
N THR A 166 -2.26 -0.15 6.52
CA THR A 166 -2.92 0.64 5.49
C THR A 166 -3.34 1.98 6.07
N LEU A 167 -2.99 3.05 5.38
CA LEU A 167 -3.41 4.43 5.69
C LEU A 167 -4.47 4.89 4.69
N THR A 168 -5.54 5.50 5.17
CA THR A 168 -6.56 6.14 4.34
C THR A 168 -6.76 7.58 4.79
N PHE A 169 -6.63 8.52 3.87
CA PHE A 169 -6.78 9.96 4.10
C PHE A 169 -8.15 10.42 3.59
N ASP A 170 -9.00 10.95 4.47
CA ASP A 170 -10.38 11.37 4.14
C ASP A 170 -10.39 12.77 3.52
N SER A 171 -10.68 12.86 2.22
CA SER A 171 -10.76 14.14 1.50
C SER A 171 -11.86 15.07 2.02
N ALA A 172 -12.94 14.54 2.59
CA ALA A 172 -14.03 15.33 3.14
C ALA A 172 -13.64 16.07 4.44
N SER A 173 -12.57 15.63 5.09
CA SER A 173 -12.05 16.21 6.34
C SER A 173 -11.04 17.34 6.15
N LEU A 174 -10.62 17.61 4.92
CA LEU A 174 -9.60 18.64 4.60
C LEU A 174 -9.99 20.03 5.15
N LYS A 175 -9.04 20.66 5.86
CA LYS A 175 -9.18 22.01 6.44
C LYS A 175 -7.93 22.82 6.22
#